data_52890cf0c6957b680e2acf7574a551ed
#
_entry.id   52890cf0c6957b680e2acf7574a551ed
#
_cell.length_a   1.000
_cell.length_b   1.000
_cell.length_c   1.000
_cell.angle_alpha   90.00
_cell.angle_beta   90.00
_cell.angle_gamma   90.00
#
_symmetry.space_group_name_H-M   'P 1'
#
loop_
_entity.id
_entity.type
_entity.pdbx_description
1 polymer ?
#
loop_
_entity_poly.entity_id
_entity_poly.type
_entity_poly.pdbx_seq_one_letter_code
_entity_poly.pdbx_strand_id
1 'polypeptide(L)'
;MTEIYKVNPMDLEATRKALKAAIEYEGPSLVITRYPCALKKRSPEDKAEFGTDRTPYAIDAETCIGCKSCLRLGCPAISFDAGTKKAKIDRVACAGCGVCAQVCPKKAMGKVGA
;
A
#
# COMPACT_ATOMS: atom_id res chain seq x y z
N MET A 1 6.62 4.69 31.83
CA MET A 1 5.51 5.06 30.92
C MET A 1 5.57 4.25 29.65
N THR A 2 4.42 3.88 29.11
CA THR A 2 4.31 3.13 27.85
C THR A 2 3.72 4.04 26.79
N GLU A 3 4.39 4.14 25.65
CA GLU A 3 3.85 4.82 24.48
C GLU A 3 3.11 3.85 23.57
N ILE A 4 1.93 4.26 23.11
CA ILE A 4 1.08 3.44 22.23
C ILE A 4 0.82 4.22 20.95
N TYR A 5 1.15 3.62 19.82
CA TYR A 5 0.92 4.19 18.50
C TYR A 5 -0.08 3.32 17.74
N LYS A 6 -1.10 3.95 17.14
CA LYS A 6 -2.04 3.27 16.25
C LYS A 6 -1.85 3.79 14.85
N VAL A 7 -1.63 2.90 13.89
CA VAL A 7 -1.39 3.28 12.50
C VAL A 7 -2.18 2.40 11.54
N ASN A 8 -2.50 2.97 10.38
CA ASN A 8 -2.99 2.23 9.24
C ASN A 8 -1.76 1.70 8.48
N PRO A 9 -1.52 0.37 8.43
CA PRO A 9 -0.33 -0.17 7.78
C PRO A 9 -0.29 0.08 6.27
N MET A 10 -1.42 0.46 5.65
CA MET A 10 -1.45 0.83 4.24
C MET A 10 -0.91 2.23 3.98
N ASP A 11 -0.79 3.06 5.01
CA ASP A 11 -0.10 4.35 4.93
C ASP A 11 1.34 4.16 5.34
N LEU A 12 2.24 4.06 4.37
CA LEU A 12 3.65 3.73 4.61
C LEU A 12 4.37 4.83 5.38
N GLU A 13 4.07 6.08 5.09
CA GLU A 13 4.73 7.20 5.76
C GLU A 13 4.36 7.28 7.23
N ALA A 14 3.06 7.18 7.56
CA ALA A 14 2.59 7.17 8.94
C ALA A 14 3.16 5.97 9.72
N THR A 15 3.22 4.80 9.09
CA THR A 15 3.78 3.59 9.70
C THR A 15 5.27 3.75 9.99
N ARG A 16 6.04 4.31 9.06
CA ARG A 16 7.47 4.58 9.27
C ARG A 16 7.71 5.54 10.42
N LYS A 17 6.92 6.61 10.50
CA LYS A 17 7.03 7.59 11.59
C LYS A 17 6.73 6.95 12.94
N ALA A 18 5.68 6.14 13.02
CA ALA A 18 5.31 5.47 14.27
C ALA A 18 6.37 4.47 14.71
N LEU A 19 6.90 3.65 13.79
CA LEU A 19 7.95 2.70 14.10
C LEU A 19 9.23 3.39 14.57
N LYS A 20 9.62 4.47 13.90
CA LYS A 20 10.80 5.23 14.26
C LYS A 20 10.65 5.87 15.64
N ALA A 21 9.51 6.48 15.93
CA ALA A 21 9.24 7.07 17.23
C ALA A 21 9.22 6.01 18.34
N ALA A 22 8.66 4.84 18.06
CA ALA A 22 8.64 3.72 19.01
C ALA A 22 10.04 3.19 19.34
N ILE A 23 10.92 3.13 18.34
CA ILE A 23 12.31 2.70 18.52
C ILE A 23 13.11 3.73 19.32
N GLU A 24 12.89 5.01 19.09
CA GLU A 24 13.60 6.09 19.76
C GLU A 24 13.11 6.36 21.18
N TYR A 25 11.94 5.84 21.56
CA TYR A 25 11.37 6.03 22.88
C TYR A 25 12.13 5.21 23.94
N GLU A 26 12.51 5.87 25.02
CA GLU A 26 13.19 5.23 26.16
C GLU A 26 12.16 4.56 27.07
N GLY A 27 11.91 3.28 26.85
CA GLY A 27 10.95 2.51 27.62
C GLY A 27 10.08 1.62 26.75
N PRO A 28 9.09 0.95 27.33
CA PRO A 28 8.18 0.10 26.56
C PRO A 28 7.34 0.92 25.59
N SER A 29 7.26 0.47 24.34
CA SER A 29 6.42 1.10 23.33
C SER A 29 5.63 0.02 22.60
N LEU A 30 4.45 0.39 22.09
CA LEU A 30 3.56 -0.51 21.38
C LEU A 30 3.07 0.18 20.09
N VAL A 31 3.23 -0.51 18.97
CA VAL A 31 2.68 -0.04 17.69
C VAL A 31 1.55 -1.00 17.29
N ILE A 32 0.35 -0.46 17.18
CA ILE A 32 -0.84 -1.21 16.76
C ILE A 32 -1.11 -0.88 15.29
N THR A 33 -0.96 -1.88 14.41
CA THR A 33 -1.35 -1.76 13.02
C THR A 33 -2.79 -2.22 12.87
N ARG A 34 -3.65 -1.37 12.33
CA ARG A 34 -5.07 -1.65 12.24
C ARG A 34 -5.59 -1.38 10.84
N TYR A 35 -6.06 -2.45 10.19
CA TYR A 35 -6.68 -2.38 8.87
C TYR A 35 -7.45 -3.67 8.61
N PRO A 36 -8.63 -3.62 7.96
CA PRO A 36 -9.37 -4.85 7.64
C PRO A 36 -8.62 -5.66 6.58
N CYS A 37 -8.75 -6.99 6.67
CA CYS A 37 -8.15 -7.89 5.69
C CYS A 37 -8.61 -7.51 4.27
N ALA A 38 -7.66 -7.48 3.32
CA ALA A 38 -7.95 -7.12 1.93
C ALA A 38 -8.97 -8.05 1.28
N LEU A 39 -9.04 -9.31 1.71
CA LEU A 39 -9.96 -10.30 1.18
C LEU A 39 -11.33 -10.30 1.88
N LYS A 40 -11.43 -9.63 3.02
CA LYS A 40 -12.67 -9.55 3.79
C LYS A 40 -13.63 -8.52 3.17
N LYS A 41 -14.90 -8.89 3.10
CA LYS A 41 -15.95 -7.92 2.77
C LYS A 41 -16.07 -6.94 3.94
N ARG A 42 -15.97 -5.65 3.63
CA ARG A 42 -16.01 -4.62 4.68
C ARG A 42 -17.38 -4.52 5.32
N SER A 43 -17.39 -4.52 6.66
CA SER A 43 -18.61 -4.25 7.45
C SER A 43 -18.95 -2.75 7.35
N PRO A 44 -20.18 -2.34 7.76
CA PRO A 44 -20.53 -0.91 7.81
C PRO A 44 -19.56 -0.08 8.65
N GLU A 45 -19.06 -0.63 9.76
CA GLU A 45 -18.09 0.04 10.63
C GLU A 45 -16.74 0.20 9.93
N ASP A 46 -16.26 -0.83 9.22
CA ASP A 46 -15.04 -0.76 8.43
C ASP A 46 -15.14 0.29 7.33
N LYS A 47 -16.31 0.37 6.67
CA LYS A 47 -16.55 1.37 5.62
C LYS A 47 -16.52 2.79 6.18
N ALA A 48 -17.05 3.00 7.37
CA ALA A 48 -17.04 4.30 8.01
C ALA A 48 -15.62 4.75 8.38
N GLU A 49 -14.76 3.81 8.83
CA GLU A 49 -13.40 4.12 9.29
C GLU A 49 -12.37 4.14 8.16
N PHE A 50 -12.44 3.17 7.23
CA PHE A 50 -11.41 2.96 6.20
C PHE A 50 -11.89 3.27 4.78
N GLY A 51 -13.14 3.67 4.61
CA GLY A 51 -13.73 3.94 3.30
C GLY A 51 -14.22 2.69 2.58
N THR A 52 -14.86 2.92 1.44
CA THR A 52 -15.47 1.86 0.63
C THR A 52 -14.65 1.51 -0.59
N ASP A 53 -13.63 2.31 -0.90
CA ASP A 53 -12.91 2.24 -2.15
C ASP A 53 -11.92 1.08 -2.19
N ARG A 54 -12.18 0.13 -3.08
CA ARG A 54 -11.27 -0.97 -3.40
C ARG A 54 -11.01 -1.02 -4.91
N THR A 55 -11.00 0.14 -5.54
CA THR A 55 -10.75 0.22 -6.97
C THR A 55 -9.33 -0.26 -7.30
N PRO A 56 -9.16 -1.20 -8.23
CA PRO A 56 -7.84 -1.66 -8.63
C PRO A 56 -6.97 -0.53 -9.15
N TYR A 57 -5.67 -0.67 -8.99
CA TYR A 57 -4.69 0.26 -9.56
C TYR A 57 -4.23 -0.21 -10.94
N ALA A 58 -3.76 0.72 -11.74
CA ALA A 58 -3.15 0.44 -13.03
C ALA A 58 -1.86 1.24 -13.16
N ILE A 59 -0.94 0.75 -13.97
CA ILE A 59 0.35 1.41 -14.22
C ILE A 59 0.29 2.12 -15.56
N ASP A 60 0.65 3.40 -15.56
CA ASP A 60 0.83 4.17 -16.79
C ASP A 60 2.16 3.79 -17.42
N ALA A 61 2.11 3.11 -18.56
CA ALA A 61 3.29 2.63 -19.27
C ALA A 61 4.21 3.77 -19.72
N GLU A 62 3.66 4.95 -20.01
CA GLU A 62 4.47 6.10 -20.42
C GLU A 62 5.28 6.67 -19.27
N THR A 63 4.71 6.67 -18.07
CA THR A 63 5.37 7.18 -16.85
C THR A 63 6.29 6.14 -16.22
N CYS A 64 6.00 4.86 -16.37
CA CYS A 64 6.80 3.78 -15.80
C CYS A 64 8.18 3.69 -16.45
N ILE A 65 9.23 3.69 -15.62
CA ILE A 65 10.63 3.63 -16.09
C ILE A 65 11.23 2.22 -15.98
N GLY A 66 10.45 1.24 -15.52
CA GLY A 66 10.93 -0.14 -15.38
C GLY A 66 11.91 -0.37 -14.24
N CYS A 67 11.89 0.47 -13.20
CA CYS A 67 12.83 0.38 -12.08
C CYS A 67 12.61 -0.82 -11.16
N LYS A 68 11.47 -1.53 -11.30
CA LYS A 68 11.10 -2.73 -10.54
C LYS A 68 10.92 -2.50 -9.02
N SER A 69 10.83 -1.26 -8.55
CA SER A 69 10.60 -0.97 -7.12
C SER A 69 9.30 -1.59 -6.61
N CYS A 70 8.23 -1.54 -7.41
CA CYS A 70 6.93 -2.14 -7.07
C CYS A 70 7.00 -3.66 -6.97
N LEU A 71 7.87 -4.32 -7.73
CA LEU A 71 8.02 -5.77 -7.70
C LEU A 71 8.63 -6.27 -6.39
N ARG A 72 9.37 -5.44 -5.69
CA ARG A 72 9.98 -5.78 -4.40
C ARG A 72 8.96 -5.94 -3.28
N LEU A 73 7.73 -5.46 -3.48
CA LEU A 73 6.65 -5.65 -2.51
C LEU A 73 6.15 -7.10 -2.45
N GLY A 74 6.39 -7.89 -3.50
CA GLY A 74 5.91 -9.25 -3.55
C GLY A 74 4.42 -9.38 -3.84
N CYS A 75 3.78 -8.33 -4.37
CA CYS A 75 2.36 -8.36 -4.69
C CYS A 75 2.09 -9.31 -5.86
N PRO A 76 1.16 -10.29 -5.71
CA PRO A 76 0.86 -11.23 -6.79
C PRO A 76 0.18 -10.60 -8.01
N ALA A 77 -0.40 -9.40 -7.85
CA ALA A 77 -1.05 -8.68 -8.94
C ALA A 77 -0.06 -7.96 -9.86
N ILE A 78 1.18 -7.75 -9.41
CA ILE A 78 2.18 -7.00 -10.16
C ILE A 78 3.12 -7.95 -10.88
N SER A 79 3.27 -7.75 -12.19
CA SER A 79 4.21 -8.50 -13.02
C SER A 79 5.03 -7.54 -13.86
N PHE A 80 6.16 -8.04 -14.39
CA PHE A 80 7.05 -7.25 -15.23
C PHE A 80 7.04 -7.82 -16.65
N ASP A 81 6.79 -6.95 -17.62
CA ASP A 81 6.82 -7.32 -19.03
C ASP A 81 8.22 -7.06 -19.60
N ALA A 82 8.95 -8.12 -19.88
CA ALA A 82 10.32 -8.03 -20.41
C ALA A 82 10.35 -7.43 -21.82
N GLY A 83 9.28 -7.58 -22.59
CA GLY A 83 9.19 -7.02 -23.94
C GLY A 83 9.14 -5.51 -23.98
N THR A 84 8.29 -4.92 -23.12
CA THR A 84 8.15 -3.48 -23.00
C THR A 84 9.05 -2.87 -21.92
N LYS A 85 9.62 -3.71 -21.04
CA LYS A 85 10.40 -3.31 -19.86
C LYS A 85 9.56 -2.45 -18.89
N LYS A 86 8.29 -2.76 -18.77
CA LYS A 86 7.33 -2.06 -17.92
C LYS A 86 6.64 -3.03 -16.97
N ALA A 87 6.22 -2.53 -15.83
CA ALA A 87 5.42 -3.28 -14.89
C ALA A 87 3.94 -3.22 -15.29
N LYS A 88 3.17 -4.23 -14.89
CA LYS A 88 1.72 -4.32 -15.13
C LYS A 88 1.03 -4.79 -13.88
N ILE A 89 -0.21 -4.35 -13.69
CA ILE A 89 -1.08 -4.78 -12.59
C ILE A 89 -2.26 -5.56 -13.16
N ASP A 90 -2.48 -6.76 -12.61
CA ASP A 90 -3.66 -7.55 -12.91
C ASP A 90 -4.85 -7.00 -12.11
N ARG A 91 -5.85 -6.47 -12.79
CA ARG A 91 -7.04 -5.86 -12.17
C ARG A 91 -7.83 -6.85 -11.33
N VAL A 92 -7.86 -8.13 -11.71
CA VAL A 92 -8.60 -9.15 -10.98
C VAL A 92 -7.93 -9.47 -9.65
N ALA A 93 -6.60 -9.54 -9.63
CA ALA A 93 -5.84 -9.87 -8.44
C ALA A 93 -5.60 -8.65 -7.52
N CYS A 94 -5.71 -7.43 -8.04
CA CYS A 94 -5.44 -6.20 -7.29
C CYS A 94 -6.55 -5.91 -6.27
N ALA A 95 -6.17 -5.77 -5.00
CA ALA A 95 -7.08 -5.44 -3.91
C ALA A 95 -7.31 -3.93 -3.72
N GLY A 96 -6.61 -3.08 -4.46
CA GLY A 96 -6.75 -1.63 -4.36
C GLY A 96 -6.14 -1.02 -3.13
N CYS A 97 -5.13 -1.64 -2.52
CA CYS A 97 -4.55 -1.17 -1.26
C CYS A 97 -3.68 0.09 -1.39
N GLY A 98 -3.17 0.38 -2.60
CA GLY A 98 -2.40 1.59 -2.87
C GLY A 98 -0.96 1.58 -2.37
N VAL A 99 -0.47 0.50 -1.80
CA VAL A 99 0.91 0.43 -1.28
C VAL A 99 1.93 0.59 -2.40
N CYS A 100 1.71 -0.05 -3.56
CA CYS A 100 2.60 0.05 -4.71
C CYS A 100 2.74 1.49 -5.23
N ALA A 101 1.65 2.26 -5.20
CA ALA A 101 1.67 3.66 -5.62
C ALA A 101 2.55 4.52 -4.70
N GLN A 102 2.65 4.16 -3.43
CA GLN A 102 3.48 4.87 -2.46
C GLN A 102 4.98 4.60 -2.64
N VAL A 103 5.35 3.44 -3.19
CA VAL A 103 6.77 3.10 -3.41
C VAL A 103 7.26 3.45 -4.81
N CYS A 104 6.38 3.79 -5.75
CA CYS A 104 6.77 4.14 -7.11
C CYS A 104 7.41 5.53 -7.16
N PRO A 105 8.70 5.66 -7.55
CA PRO A 105 9.36 6.96 -7.54
C PRO A 105 8.81 7.93 -8.60
N LYS A 106 8.23 7.40 -9.68
CA LYS A 106 7.65 8.22 -10.75
C LYS A 106 6.14 8.38 -10.63
N LYS A 107 5.53 7.80 -9.60
CA LYS A 107 4.08 7.83 -9.39
C LYS A 107 3.29 7.39 -10.63
N ALA A 108 3.76 6.32 -11.26
CA ALA A 108 3.17 5.79 -12.49
C ALA A 108 1.85 5.07 -12.25
N MET A 109 1.41 4.93 -11.01
CA MET A 109 0.24 4.15 -10.64
C MET A 109 -0.91 5.04 -10.21
N GLY A 110 -2.11 4.71 -10.68
CA GLY A 110 -3.34 5.38 -10.31
C GLY A 110 -4.51 4.41 -10.31
N LYS A 111 -5.63 4.84 -9.74
CA LYS A 111 -6.85 4.02 -9.70
C LYS A 111 -7.43 3.89 -11.10
N VAL A 112 -7.89 2.68 -11.43
CA VAL A 112 -8.58 2.42 -12.69
C VAL A 112 -9.90 3.19 -12.72
N GLY A 113 -10.16 3.89 -13.83
CA GLY A 113 -11.38 4.68 -13.99
C GLY A 113 -11.38 6.02 -13.28
N ALA A 114 -10.27 6.41 -12.70
CA ALA A 114 -10.10 7.74 -12.10
C ALA A 114 -9.74 8.78 -13.17
#